data_d0c538e036cb7f6b4abc9c1425f63b39
#
_entry.id   d0c538e036cb7f6b4abc9c1425f63b39
#
_cell.length_a   1.000
_cell.length_b   1.000
_cell.length_c   1.000
_cell.angle_alpha   90.00
_cell.angle_beta   90.00
_cell.angle_gamma   90.00
#
_symmetry.space_group_name_H-M   'P 1'
#
loop_
_entity.id
_entity.type
_entity.pdbx_description
1 polymer ?
#
loop_
_entity_poly.entity_id
_entity_poly.type
_entity_poly.pdbx_seq_one_letter_code
_entity_poly.pdbx_strand_id
1 'polypeptide(L)'
;SVIIWSVGNENADTDERLKFMSVLAECAHREDETRMVSAACLVNATKNKIEDRLMEYLDIIGINEYCGWYTPDFAMLPALMENSQPDKPVIVTEFGADALPHHHGTISDKGTEECQADVYEKQIATLRNIDYIKGMTPWILYDFRCPRRTSLIQKYYNRKGLLSEDKKYRKPAFYVLQKFYEELKRKEQ
;
A
#
# COMPACT_ATOMS: atom_id res chain seq x y z
N SER A 1 5.41 16.83 -12.02
CA SER A 1 5.17 15.38 -11.87
C SER A 1 5.05 14.93 -10.42
N VAL A 2 5.71 15.61 -9.48
CA VAL A 2 5.51 15.35 -8.04
C VAL A 2 4.20 15.97 -7.61
N ILE A 3 3.34 15.19 -6.94
CA ILE A 3 2.03 15.65 -6.47
C ILE A 3 1.95 15.71 -4.94
N ILE A 4 2.73 14.91 -4.23
CA ILE A 4 2.78 14.80 -2.77
C ILE A 4 4.23 14.56 -2.35
N TRP A 5 4.68 15.20 -1.29
CA TRP A 5 5.96 14.92 -0.65
C TRP A 5 5.77 13.89 0.47
N SER A 6 6.49 12.77 0.42
CA SER A 6 6.48 11.77 1.50
C SER A 6 7.76 11.86 2.30
N VAL A 7 7.66 12.07 3.62
CA VAL A 7 8.79 12.27 4.52
C VAL A 7 9.21 11.02 5.29
N GLY A 8 8.46 9.91 5.19
CA GLY A 8 8.84 8.69 5.90
C GLY A 8 8.02 7.46 5.53
N ASN A 9 8.55 6.29 5.93
CA ASN A 9 7.92 5.00 5.67
C ASN A 9 8.05 4.06 6.88
N GLU A 10 6.97 3.84 7.61
CA GLU A 10 6.86 2.86 8.71
C GLU A 10 7.99 2.93 9.76
N ASN A 11 8.50 4.11 10.02
CA ASN A 11 9.54 4.30 11.04
C ASN A 11 8.96 4.05 12.44
N ALA A 12 9.69 3.32 13.28
CA ALA A 12 9.25 3.01 14.64
C ALA A 12 8.90 4.27 15.45
N ASP A 13 7.77 4.24 16.18
CA ASP A 13 7.29 5.40 16.95
C ASP A 13 8.12 5.62 18.22
N THR A 14 9.19 6.42 18.09
CA THR A 14 10.03 6.92 19.16
C THR A 14 9.96 8.44 19.24
N ASP A 15 10.37 9.03 20.36
CA ASP A 15 10.39 10.49 20.52
C ASP A 15 11.40 11.14 19.56
N GLU A 16 12.54 10.50 19.33
CA GLU A 16 13.56 10.97 18.38
C GLU A 16 13.02 10.93 16.94
N ARG A 17 12.31 9.86 16.57
CA ARG A 17 11.65 9.75 15.26
C ARG A 17 10.62 10.87 15.11
N LEU A 18 9.75 11.05 16.08
CA LEU A 18 8.71 12.09 16.01
C LEU A 18 9.33 13.48 15.85
N LYS A 19 10.33 13.82 16.67
CA LYS A 19 11.05 15.09 16.59
C LYS A 19 11.71 15.30 15.22
N PHE A 20 12.36 14.28 14.65
CA PHE A 20 13.02 14.38 13.37
C PHE A 20 12.02 14.51 12.22
N MET A 21 10.98 13.67 12.22
CA MET A 21 10.01 13.61 11.12
C MET A 21 9.07 14.81 11.11
N SER A 22 8.70 15.38 12.26
CA SER A 22 7.93 16.61 12.32
C SER A 22 8.69 17.79 11.70
N VAL A 23 9.99 17.92 12.02
CA VAL A 23 10.86 18.94 11.40
C VAL A 23 10.99 18.72 9.89
N LEU A 24 11.06 17.46 9.42
CA LEU A 24 11.06 17.18 7.98
C LEU A 24 9.75 17.59 7.32
N ALA A 25 8.60 17.32 7.94
CA ALA A 25 7.31 17.72 7.41
C ALA A 25 7.20 19.25 7.33
N GLU A 26 7.59 19.97 8.39
CA GLU A 26 7.65 21.44 8.40
C GLU A 26 8.61 21.98 7.33
N CYS A 27 9.75 21.32 7.13
CA CYS A 27 10.71 21.70 6.08
C CYS A 27 10.11 21.52 4.70
N ALA A 28 9.42 20.40 4.44
CA ALA A 28 8.76 20.14 3.16
C ALA A 28 7.69 21.21 2.86
N HIS A 29 6.88 21.58 3.83
CA HIS A 29 5.90 22.68 3.69
C HIS A 29 6.56 24.02 3.40
N ARG A 30 7.64 24.37 4.08
CA ARG A 30 8.36 25.62 3.88
C ARG A 30 9.02 25.70 2.51
N GLU A 31 9.59 24.61 2.01
CA GLU A 31 10.29 24.58 0.72
C GLU A 31 9.30 24.48 -0.47
N ASP A 32 8.10 23.94 -0.24
CA ASP A 32 7.06 23.83 -1.26
C ASP A 32 5.65 23.92 -0.66
N GLU A 33 5.12 25.12 -0.58
CA GLU A 33 3.77 25.41 -0.09
C GLU A 33 2.65 24.94 -1.05
N THR A 34 2.99 24.47 -2.26
CA THR A 34 2.02 24.10 -3.28
C THR A 34 1.61 22.62 -3.24
N ARG A 35 2.32 21.80 -2.48
CA ARG A 35 2.10 20.36 -2.41
C ARG A 35 1.88 19.88 -0.98
N MET A 36 1.03 18.88 -0.87
CA MET A 36 0.74 18.23 0.40
C MET A 36 1.90 17.36 0.87
N VAL A 37 2.03 17.22 2.18
CA VAL A 37 3.03 16.39 2.84
C VAL A 37 2.39 15.15 3.43
N SER A 38 3.03 13.99 3.24
CA SER A 38 2.57 12.68 3.69
C SER A 38 3.71 11.86 4.29
N ALA A 39 3.38 10.77 4.94
CA ALA A 39 4.27 9.66 5.29
C ALA A 39 3.46 8.37 5.36
N ALA A 40 4.10 7.22 5.13
CA ALA A 40 3.49 5.93 5.48
C ALA A 40 3.54 5.77 7.00
N CYS A 41 2.39 5.99 7.64
CA CYS A 41 2.19 5.94 9.08
C CYS A 41 2.04 4.51 9.59
N LEU A 42 2.19 4.33 10.89
CA LEU A 42 2.07 3.04 11.54
C LEU A 42 0.60 2.62 11.70
N VAL A 43 0.39 1.31 11.56
CA VAL A 43 -0.84 0.63 11.94
C VAL A 43 -0.58 -0.13 13.24
N ASN A 44 -1.35 0.17 14.28
CA ASN A 44 -1.30 -0.56 15.53
C ASN A 44 -2.01 -1.90 15.35
N ALA A 45 -1.25 -2.99 15.19
CA ALA A 45 -1.78 -4.32 14.94
C ALA A 45 -2.63 -4.87 16.10
N THR A 46 -2.33 -4.47 17.35
CA THR A 46 -3.08 -4.93 18.53
C THR A 46 -4.47 -4.32 18.57
N LYS A 47 -4.57 -3.04 18.24
CA LYS A 47 -5.86 -2.30 18.19
C LYS A 47 -6.55 -2.41 16.84
N ASN A 48 -5.88 -2.96 15.84
CA ASN A 48 -6.27 -2.93 14.44
C ASN A 48 -6.74 -1.53 14.02
N LYS A 49 -5.83 -0.54 14.15
CA LYS A 49 -6.12 0.87 13.95
C LYS A 49 -4.91 1.62 13.39
N ILE A 50 -5.14 2.59 12.50
CA ILE A 50 -4.13 3.57 12.09
C ILE A 50 -3.83 4.46 13.30
N GLU A 51 -2.62 4.39 13.82
CA GLU A 51 -2.25 5.10 15.05
C GLU A 51 -0.76 5.49 14.98
N ASP A 52 -0.50 6.77 14.74
CA ASP A 52 0.85 7.31 14.63
C ASP A 52 0.84 8.79 15.04
N ARG A 53 1.71 9.17 15.97
CA ARG A 53 1.84 10.56 16.42
C ARG A 53 2.24 11.53 15.30
N LEU A 54 2.90 11.03 14.25
CA LEU A 54 3.29 11.86 13.12
C LEU A 54 2.09 12.41 12.33
N MET A 55 0.93 11.76 12.42
CA MET A 55 -0.28 12.19 11.69
C MET A 55 -0.65 13.65 11.91
N GLU A 56 -0.33 14.20 13.07
CA GLU A 56 -0.59 15.63 13.41
C GLU A 56 0.12 16.60 12.46
N TYR A 57 1.30 16.22 11.95
CA TYR A 57 2.20 17.05 11.13
C TYR A 57 2.02 16.85 9.61
N LEU A 58 1.11 15.98 9.20
CA LEU A 58 0.89 15.61 7.80
C LEU A 58 -0.44 16.16 7.28
N ASP A 59 -0.52 16.44 5.99
CA ASP A 59 -1.78 16.78 5.31
C ASP A 59 -2.54 15.53 4.90
N ILE A 60 -1.79 14.49 4.52
CA ILE A 60 -2.32 13.21 4.06
C ILE A 60 -1.64 12.08 4.86
N ILE A 61 -2.44 11.15 5.34
CA ILE A 61 -1.96 9.95 6.02
C ILE A 61 -1.71 8.87 4.97
N GLY A 62 -0.46 8.43 4.82
CA GLY A 62 -0.14 7.22 4.08
C GLY A 62 -0.24 5.99 4.98
N ILE A 63 -0.63 4.85 4.45
CA ILE A 63 -0.56 3.56 5.13
C ILE A 63 -0.11 2.47 4.18
N ASN A 64 0.65 1.51 4.70
CA ASN A 64 0.97 0.28 4.00
C ASN A 64 0.07 -0.84 4.55
N GLU A 65 -0.66 -1.52 3.68
CA GLU A 65 -1.67 -2.48 4.08
C GLU A 65 -1.56 -3.76 3.23
N TYR A 66 -1.48 -4.91 3.89
CA TYR A 66 -1.27 -6.20 3.22
C TYR A 66 -2.21 -7.32 3.73
N CYS A 67 -3.46 -6.97 4.07
CA CYS A 67 -4.49 -7.98 4.39
C CYS A 67 -4.71 -8.93 3.21
N GLY A 68 -4.79 -10.21 3.52
CA GLY A 68 -4.80 -11.29 2.54
C GLY A 68 -3.41 -11.82 2.18
N TRP A 69 -2.34 -11.07 2.48
CA TRP A 69 -0.97 -11.53 2.26
C TRP A 69 -0.23 -11.84 3.56
N TYR A 70 0.11 -10.81 4.38
CA TYR A 70 0.75 -11.04 5.68
C TYR A 70 -0.27 -11.42 6.74
N THR A 71 -1.43 -10.80 6.74
CA THR A 71 -2.57 -11.13 7.59
C THR A 71 -3.60 -11.88 6.75
N PRO A 72 -3.84 -13.18 6.96
CA PRO A 72 -4.70 -13.98 6.09
C PRO A 72 -6.19 -13.66 6.22
N ASP A 73 -6.61 -13.09 7.34
CA ASP A 73 -8.01 -12.74 7.60
C ASP A 73 -8.39 -11.40 6.97
N PHE A 74 -9.12 -11.45 5.87
CA PHE A 74 -9.63 -10.25 5.20
C PHE A 74 -10.65 -9.45 6.02
N ALA A 75 -11.29 -10.04 7.03
CA ALA A 75 -12.20 -9.29 7.90
C ALA A 75 -11.47 -8.21 8.72
N MET A 76 -10.15 -8.33 8.87
CA MET A 76 -9.35 -7.30 9.55
C MET A 76 -9.27 -6.00 8.76
N LEU A 77 -9.38 -6.00 7.43
CA LEU A 77 -9.28 -4.78 6.63
C LEU A 77 -10.46 -3.82 6.83
N PRO A 78 -11.72 -4.21 6.66
CA PRO A 78 -12.84 -3.33 6.98
C PRO A 78 -12.86 -2.92 8.46
N ALA A 79 -12.49 -3.81 9.39
CA ALA A 79 -12.38 -3.48 10.80
C ALA A 79 -11.28 -2.45 11.09
N LEU A 80 -10.11 -2.54 10.40
CA LEU A 80 -9.06 -1.52 10.47
C LEU A 80 -9.61 -0.16 10.07
N MET A 81 -10.33 -0.11 8.96
CA MET A 81 -10.90 1.15 8.46
C MET A 81 -11.96 1.71 9.40
N GLU A 82 -12.84 0.87 9.91
CA GLU A 82 -13.89 1.27 10.88
C GLU A 82 -13.30 1.79 12.19
N ASN A 83 -12.27 1.12 12.71
CA ASN A 83 -11.61 1.51 13.97
C ASN A 83 -10.78 2.80 13.82
N SER A 84 -10.36 3.16 12.61
CA SER A 84 -9.41 4.26 12.40
C SER A 84 -10.11 5.60 12.28
N GLN A 85 -11.02 5.77 11.35
CA GLN A 85 -11.78 7.01 11.05
C GLN A 85 -10.97 8.30 11.27
N PRO A 86 -9.84 8.50 10.56
CA PRO A 86 -9.02 9.68 10.73
C PRO A 86 -9.75 10.93 10.22
N ASP A 87 -9.40 12.09 10.74
CA ASP A 87 -9.91 13.40 10.32
C ASP A 87 -9.25 13.95 9.05
N LYS A 88 -8.22 13.25 8.55
CA LYS A 88 -7.46 13.61 7.34
C LYS A 88 -7.65 12.57 6.24
N PRO A 89 -7.49 12.95 4.95
CA PRO A 89 -7.52 12.00 3.85
C PRO A 89 -6.40 10.96 4.00
N VAL A 90 -6.69 9.73 3.57
CA VAL A 90 -5.75 8.60 3.61
C VAL A 90 -5.43 8.14 2.20
N ILE A 91 -4.17 7.81 1.95
CA ILE A 91 -3.70 7.08 0.77
C ILE A 91 -3.12 5.75 1.23
N VAL A 92 -3.59 4.65 0.63
CA VAL A 92 -2.93 3.36 0.79
C VAL A 92 -1.68 3.37 -0.10
N THR A 93 -0.52 3.59 0.52
CA THR A 93 0.77 3.79 -0.16
C THR A 93 1.42 2.50 -0.61
N GLU A 94 1.05 1.39 0.02
CA GLU A 94 1.43 0.04 -0.43
C GLU A 94 0.31 -0.94 -0.14
N PHE A 95 0.01 -1.82 -1.10
CA PHE A 95 -0.86 -2.99 -0.93
C PHE A 95 -0.54 -4.06 -1.98
N GLY A 96 -1.02 -5.29 -1.77
CA GLY A 96 -0.86 -6.37 -2.72
C GLY A 96 -0.31 -7.66 -2.12
N ALA A 97 0.17 -8.58 -2.96
CA ALA A 97 0.69 -9.90 -2.61
C ALA A 97 1.81 -10.34 -3.56
N ASP A 98 2.65 -11.30 -3.13
CA ASP A 98 3.65 -11.91 -4.01
C ASP A 98 3.01 -12.92 -4.96
N ALA A 99 3.50 -12.99 -6.21
CA ALA A 99 3.30 -14.12 -7.10
C ALA A 99 4.55 -14.37 -7.96
N LEU A 100 4.98 -15.62 -8.05
CA LEU A 100 6.03 -16.00 -8.99
C LEU A 100 5.41 -16.04 -10.40
N PRO A 101 6.01 -15.36 -11.42
CA PRO A 101 5.51 -15.40 -12.79
C PRO A 101 5.30 -16.82 -13.30
N HIS A 102 4.14 -17.07 -13.93
CA HIS A 102 3.71 -18.37 -14.45
C HIS A 102 3.54 -19.48 -13.38
N HIS A 103 3.40 -19.11 -12.12
CA HIS A 103 3.07 -20.04 -11.07
C HIS A 103 1.58 -20.03 -10.78
N HIS A 104 0.90 -21.11 -11.16
CA HIS A 104 -0.54 -21.25 -11.09
C HIS A 104 -1.00 -22.20 -9.99
N GLY A 105 -2.20 -22.00 -9.47
CA GLY A 105 -2.83 -22.80 -8.44
C GLY A 105 -4.20 -22.25 -8.06
N THR A 106 -4.63 -22.50 -6.83
CA THR A 106 -5.87 -21.94 -6.32
C THR A 106 -5.64 -20.57 -5.68
N ILE A 107 -6.71 -19.82 -5.44
CA ILE A 107 -6.68 -18.54 -4.72
C ILE A 107 -6.14 -18.67 -3.28
N SER A 108 -6.13 -19.88 -2.71
CA SER A 108 -5.59 -20.15 -1.37
C SER A 108 -4.10 -20.50 -1.37
N ASP A 109 -3.51 -20.74 -2.55
CA ASP A 109 -2.11 -21.12 -2.68
C ASP A 109 -1.23 -19.89 -2.77
N LYS A 110 -0.61 -19.50 -1.66
CA LYS A 110 0.25 -18.31 -1.62
C LYS A 110 1.38 -18.37 -2.64
N GLY A 111 1.55 -17.27 -3.38
CA GLY A 111 2.58 -17.12 -4.38
C GLY A 111 2.15 -17.53 -5.79
N THR A 112 0.91 -17.97 -5.97
CA THR A 112 0.30 -18.15 -7.29
C THR A 112 -0.23 -16.83 -7.83
N GLU A 113 -0.39 -16.74 -9.13
CA GLU A 113 -0.94 -15.54 -9.77
C GLU A 113 -2.42 -15.35 -9.45
N GLU A 114 -3.16 -16.44 -9.26
CA GLU A 114 -4.56 -16.45 -8.85
C GLU A 114 -4.72 -15.90 -7.42
N CYS A 115 -3.85 -16.30 -6.49
CA CYS A 115 -3.85 -15.78 -5.13
C CYS A 115 -3.53 -14.27 -5.13
N GLN A 116 -2.55 -13.84 -5.91
CA GLN A 116 -2.22 -12.41 -6.04
C GLN A 116 -3.42 -11.62 -6.56
N ALA A 117 -4.06 -12.06 -7.63
CA ALA A 117 -5.21 -11.39 -8.22
C ALA A 117 -6.39 -11.30 -7.25
N ASP A 118 -6.73 -12.38 -6.55
CA ASP A 118 -7.79 -12.42 -5.53
C ASP A 118 -7.55 -11.42 -4.39
N VAL A 119 -6.28 -11.32 -3.93
CA VAL A 119 -5.92 -10.32 -2.90
C VAL A 119 -6.18 -8.89 -3.41
N TYR A 120 -5.77 -8.57 -4.64
CA TYR A 120 -6.03 -7.26 -5.24
C TYR A 120 -7.52 -6.97 -5.39
N GLU A 121 -8.32 -7.93 -5.87
CA GLU A 121 -9.77 -7.78 -6.01
C GLU A 121 -10.44 -7.47 -4.68
N LYS A 122 -10.11 -8.21 -3.62
CA LYS A 122 -10.70 -8.05 -2.29
C LYS A 122 -10.28 -6.73 -1.62
N GLN A 123 -9.00 -6.38 -1.70
CA GLN A 123 -8.50 -5.11 -1.14
C GLN A 123 -9.16 -3.92 -1.84
N ILE A 124 -9.20 -3.89 -3.17
CA ILE A 124 -9.85 -2.83 -3.95
C ILE A 124 -11.34 -2.77 -3.63
N ALA A 125 -12.05 -3.91 -3.58
CA ALA A 125 -13.48 -3.96 -3.29
C ALA A 125 -13.81 -3.35 -1.92
N THR A 126 -12.95 -3.55 -0.92
CA THR A 126 -13.11 -2.98 0.42
C THR A 126 -12.76 -1.49 0.43
N LEU A 127 -11.57 -1.14 -0.01
CA LEU A 127 -10.99 0.20 0.17
C LEU A 127 -11.69 1.28 -0.68
N ARG A 128 -12.16 0.93 -1.88
CA ARG A 128 -12.84 1.87 -2.79
C ARG A 128 -14.14 2.49 -2.25
N ASN A 129 -14.70 1.91 -1.21
CA ASN A 129 -15.96 2.34 -0.60
C ASN A 129 -15.77 3.10 0.72
N ILE A 130 -14.53 3.36 1.10
CA ILE A 130 -14.21 4.08 2.34
C ILE A 130 -13.99 5.55 2.02
N ASP A 131 -14.84 6.42 2.55
CA ASP A 131 -14.91 7.83 2.17
C ASP A 131 -13.62 8.61 2.39
N TYR A 132 -12.85 8.31 3.42
CA TYR A 132 -11.59 8.98 3.71
C TYR A 132 -10.38 8.42 2.92
N ILE A 133 -10.51 7.27 2.22
CA ILE A 133 -9.50 6.74 1.31
C ILE A 133 -9.59 7.51 -0.02
N LYS A 134 -8.56 8.29 -0.33
CA LYS A 134 -8.51 9.16 -1.52
C LYS A 134 -7.59 8.65 -2.62
N GLY A 135 -6.82 7.60 -2.33
CA GLY A 135 -5.93 7.00 -3.33
C GLY A 135 -5.35 5.68 -2.86
N MET A 136 -4.89 4.90 -3.83
CA MET A 136 -4.22 3.61 -3.59
C MET A 136 -3.10 3.44 -4.60
N THR A 137 -1.92 3.02 -4.14
CA THR A 137 -0.79 2.66 -4.99
C THR A 137 -0.30 1.26 -4.65
N PRO A 138 -0.19 0.35 -5.63
CA PRO A 138 0.26 -1.00 -5.33
C PRO A 138 1.76 -1.06 -5.03
N TRP A 139 2.17 -1.95 -4.19
CA TRP A 139 3.54 -2.36 -4.08
C TRP A 139 3.69 -3.71 -4.80
N ILE A 140 4.16 -3.78 -6.04
CA ILE A 140 4.87 -2.75 -6.80
C ILE A 140 4.65 -2.97 -8.31
N LEU A 141 5.12 -2.07 -9.17
CA LEU A 141 4.89 -2.19 -10.62
C LEU A 141 5.56 -3.44 -11.23
N TYR A 142 6.81 -3.76 -10.86
CA TYR A 142 7.51 -4.94 -11.37
C TYR A 142 8.36 -5.61 -10.31
N ASP A 143 8.57 -6.92 -10.45
CA ASP A 143 9.46 -7.68 -9.58
C ASP A 143 10.88 -7.11 -9.62
N PHE A 144 11.55 -7.07 -8.47
CA PHE A 144 12.92 -6.57 -8.41
C PHE A 144 13.81 -7.45 -7.53
N ARG A 145 15.10 -7.43 -7.82
CA ARG A 145 16.09 -8.22 -7.08
C ARG A 145 16.13 -7.79 -5.61
N CYS A 146 15.94 -8.75 -4.73
CA CYS A 146 15.95 -8.57 -3.28
C CYS A 146 16.65 -9.77 -2.60
N PRO A 147 17.96 -9.73 -2.36
CA PRO A 147 18.73 -10.88 -1.86
C PRO A 147 18.25 -11.48 -0.54
N ARG A 148 17.50 -10.72 0.26
CA ARG A 148 16.93 -11.19 1.54
C ARG A 148 15.72 -12.11 1.35
N ARG A 149 15.12 -12.16 0.16
CA ARG A 149 13.93 -12.94 -0.15
C ARG A 149 14.31 -14.33 -0.68
N THR A 150 14.58 -15.25 0.22
CA THR A 150 15.19 -16.58 -0.09
C THR A 150 14.18 -17.71 -0.25
N SER A 151 12.88 -17.49 -0.06
CA SER A 151 11.87 -18.54 -0.21
C SER A 151 11.83 -19.12 -1.62
N LEU A 152 11.26 -20.34 -1.76
CA LEU A 152 11.12 -21.02 -3.06
C LEU A 152 10.29 -20.23 -4.07
N ILE A 153 9.36 -19.40 -3.61
CA ILE A 153 8.53 -18.53 -4.46
C ILE A 153 9.33 -17.28 -4.85
N GLN A 154 10.00 -16.67 -3.88
CA GLN A 154 10.65 -15.36 -4.09
C GLN A 154 11.98 -15.48 -4.85
N LYS A 155 12.78 -16.53 -4.61
CA LYS A 155 14.03 -16.81 -5.36
C LYS A 155 14.93 -15.58 -5.52
N TYR A 156 15.20 -14.87 -4.40
CA TYR A 156 16.00 -13.65 -4.33
C TYR A 156 15.37 -12.42 -5.01
N TYR A 157 14.05 -12.41 -5.24
CA TYR A 157 13.29 -11.28 -5.74
C TYR A 157 12.17 -10.90 -4.77
N ASN A 158 11.81 -9.64 -4.75
CA ASN A 158 10.49 -9.23 -4.30
C ASN A 158 9.50 -9.53 -5.43
N ARG A 159 8.55 -10.41 -5.20
CA ARG A 159 7.59 -10.89 -6.20
C ARG A 159 6.22 -10.21 -6.14
N LYS A 160 6.13 -9.06 -5.47
CA LYS A 160 4.90 -8.26 -5.42
C LYS A 160 4.64 -7.46 -6.70
N GLY A 161 5.53 -7.54 -7.68
CA GLY A 161 5.34 -6.89 -8.97
C GLY A 161 4.04 -7.30 -9.67
N LEU A 162 3.42 -6.34 -10.33
CA LEU A 162 2.35 -6.59 -11.31
C LEU A 162 2.91 -7.14 -12.62
N LEU A 163 4.18 -6.82 -12.88
CA LEU A 163 4.95 -7.35 -14.00
C LEU A 163 6.12 -8.19 -13.48
N SER A 164 6.60 -9.09 -14.36
CA SER A 164 7.86 -9.81 -14.15
C SER A 164 9.07 -8.87 -14.04
N GLU A 165 10.20 -9.40 -13.56
CA GLU A 165 11.46 -8.65 -13.39
C GLU A 165 12.03 -8.08 -14.69
N ASP A 166 11.75 -8.73 -15.83
CA ASP A 166 12.15 -8.25 -17.17
C ASP A 166 11.14 -7.26 -17.78
N LYS A 167 10.02 -6.99 -17.05
CA LYS A 167 8.93 -6.08 -17.42
C LYS A 167 8.12 -6.50 -18.65
N LYS A 168 8.26 -7.74 -19.14
CA LYS A 168 7.60 -8.21 -20.35
C LYS A 168 6.29 -8.93 -20.07
N TYR A 169 6.18 -9.60 -18.95
CA TYR A 169 5.00 -10.36 -18.58
C TYR A 169 4.13 -9.60 -17.58
N ARG A 170 2.86 -9.45 -17.87
CA ARG A 170 1.84 -8.85 -16.97
C ARG A 170 1.12 -9.98 -16.26
N LYS A 171 1.26 -10.02 -14.93
CA LYS A 171 0.51 -10.97 -14.09
C LYS A 171 -0.99 -10.61 -14.07
N PRO A 172 -1.92 -11.56 -13.79
CA PRO A 172 -3.36 -11.29 -13.74
C PRO A 172 -3.75 -10.09 -12.86
N ALA A 173 -3.10 -9.88 -11.73
CA ALA A 173 -3.34 -8.73 -10.85
C ALA A 173 -3.13 -7.35 -11.53
N PHE A 174 -2.28 -7.28 -12.57
CA PHE A 174 -2.15 -6.08 -13.41
C PHE A 174 -3.49 -5.68 -14.03
N TYR A 175 -4.22 -6.64 -14.57
CA TYR A 175 -5.50 -6.38 -15.25
C TYR A 175 -6.62 -6.06 -14.26
N VAL A 176 -6.56 -6.61 -13.03
CA VAL A 176 -7.47 -6.22 -11.94
C VAL A 176 -7.32 -4.73 -11.64
N LEU A 177 -6.09 -4.27 -11.45
CA LEU A 177 -5.80 -2.87 -11.15
C LEU A 177 -6.09 -1.95 -12.35
N GLN A 178 -5.76 -2.37 -13.57
CA GLN A 178 -6.07 -1.63 -14.80
C GLN A 178 -7.58 -1.38 -14.92
N LYS A 179 -8.38 -2.42 -14.72
CA LYS A 179 -9.86 -2.32 -14.75
C LYS A 179 -10.36 -1.32 -13.72
N PHE A 180 -9.83 -1.37 -12.49
CA PHE A 180 -10.19 -0.45 -11.43
C PHE A 180 -9.90 1.02 -11.81
N TYR A 181 -8.72 1.32 -12.33
CA TYR A 181 -8.37 2.67 -12.75
C TYR A 181 -9.18 3.15 -13.96
N GLU A 182 -9.51 2.26 -14.90
CA GLU A 182 -10.40 2.59 -16.02
C GLU A 182 -11.83 2.93 -15.54
N GLU A 183 -12.33 2.22 -14.51
CA GLU A 183 -13.63 2.51 -13.89
C GLU A 183 -13.63 3.89 -13.21
N LEU A 184 -12.58 4.25 -12.49
CA LEU A 184 -12.43 5.57 -11.86
C LEU A 184 -12.43 6.68 -12.92
N LYS A 185 -11.61 6.53 -13.96
CA LYS A 185 -11.52 7.52 -15.04
C LYS A 185 -12.85 7.78 -15.75
N ARG A 186 -13.72 6.76 -15.88
CA ARG A 186 -15.06 6.93 -16.49
C ARG A 186 -16.04 7.67 -15.58
N LYS A 187 -15.84 7.64 -14.26
CA LYS A 187 -16.71 8.35 -13.31
C LYS A 187 -16.39 9.84 -13.20
N GLU A 188 -15.20 10.24 -13.64
CA GLU A 188 -14.75 11.64 -13.64
C GLU A 188 -15.09 12.40 -14.93
N GLN A 189 -15.61 11.69 -15.95
CA GLN A 189 -16.11 12.23 -17.23
C GLN A 189 -17.63 12.43 -17.20
#